data_568584ac8efe350e85c95ce55d2fc904
#
_entry.id   568584ac8efe350e85c95ce55d2fc904
#
_cell.length_a   1.000
_cell.length_b   1.000
_cell.length_c   1.000
_cell.angle_alpha   90.00
_cell.angle_beta   90.00
_cell.angle_gamma   90.00
#
_symmetry.space_group_name_H-M   'P 1'
#
loop_
_entity.id
_entity.type
_entity.pdbx_description
1 polymer ?
#
loop_
_entity_poly.entity_id
_entity_poly.type
_entity_poly.pdbx_seq_one_letter_code
_entity_poly.pdbx_strand_id
1 'polypeptide(L)'
;VQRTGQTLHEFAELKSRFTFRVLDDMLTMLRAKQTYITAHKTLLKHREAKQLGFEGLTDYLHSTVTERDRLANLGTPDGEPVHGNVRGKGMRGYMRHMVDRVWGVDEEQARIDRMQRLDGRIDELQDAVSQSHAQSQAFNQHVAKEHYIYELGRRREVQQSLKLYVDGHVDMYEQGVRMMDDLIRALESGTADPEELAGNDTTTTSV
;
A
#
# COMPACT_ATOMS: atom_id res chain seq x y z
N VAL A 1 6.14 57.80 7.59
CA VAL A 1 7.07 56.87 6.91
C VAL A 1 7.56 55.80 7.90
N GLN A 2 8.02 56.17 9.11
CA GLN A 2 8.58 55.22 10.07
C GLN A 2 7.54 54.20 10.61
N ARG A 3 6.31 54.64 10.93
CA ARG A 3 5.22 53.77 11.38
C ARG A 3 4.78 52.77 10.30
N THR A 4 4.66 53.22 9.04
CA THR A 4 4.31 52.36 7.92
C THR A 4 5.35 51.25 7.72
N GLY A 5 6.63 51.54 7.83
CA GLY A 5 7.72 50.59 7.74
C GLY A 5 7.65 49.55 8.88
N GLN A 6 7.34 49.96 10.09
CA GLN A 6 7.20 49.07 11.24
C GLN A 6 6.01 48.13 11.08
N THR A 7 4.82 48.62 10.71
CA THR A 7 3.63 47.77 10.49
C THR A 7 3.83 46.76 9.39
N LEU A 8 4.51 47.13 8.28
CA LEU A 8 4.85 46.19 7.22
C LEU A 8 5.86 45.14 7.69
N HIS A 9 6.78 45.49 8.55
CA HIS A 9 7.72 44.54 9.14
C HIS A 9 6.98 43.53 10.06
N GLU A 10 6.12 44.01 10.94
CA GLU A 10 5.29 43.19 11.82
C GLU A 10 4.35 42.24 11.04
N PHE A 11 3.78 42.72 9.92
CA PHE A 11 2.97 41.89 9.02
C PHE A 11 3.81 40.80 8.34
N ALA A 12 5.03 41.13 7.91
CA ALA A 12 5.94 40.14 7.34
C ALA A 12 6.35 39.06 8.35
N GLU A 13 6.59 39.46 9.61
CA GLU A 13 6.83 38.49 10.70
C GLU A 13 5.61 37.62 11.00
N LEU A 14 4.39 38.19 11.02
CA LEU A 14 3.16 37.47 11.18
C LEU A 14 3.00 36.39 10.11
N LYS A 15 3.19 36.76 8.85
CA LYS A 15 3.17 35.85 7.69
C LYS A 15 4.24 34.77 7.79
N SER A 16 5.45 35.12 8.22
CA SER A 16 6.55 34.16 8.42
C SER A 16 6.20 33.14 9.50
N ARG A 17 5.72 33.59 10.66
CA ARG A 17 5.29 32.71 11.76
C ARG A 17 4.15 31.79 11.35
N PHE A 18 3.17 32.31 10.61
CA PHE A 18 2.09 31.49 10.03
C PHE A 18 2.64 30.41 9.11
N THR A 19 3.53 30.79 8.18
CA THR A 19 4.12 29.86 7.21
C THR A 19 4.85 28.71 7.92
N PHE A 20 5.70 29.03 8.90
CA PHE A 20 6.43 28.00 9.64
C PHE A 20 5.52 27.09 10.48
N ARG A 21 4.50 27.63 11.13
CA ARG A 21 3.68 26.87 12.07
C ARG A 21 2.62 26.03 11.37
N VAL A 22 1.86 26.63 10.47
CA VAL A 22 0.69 25.99 9.85
C VAL A 22 1.06 25.14 8.65
N LEU A 23 1.99 25.63 7.80
CA LEU A 23 2.43 24.87 6.64
C LEU A 23 3.32 23.68 7.02
N ASP A 24 4.18 23.83 8.03
CA ASP A 24 5.04 22.73 8.47
C ASP A 24 4.23 21.60 9.09
N ASP A 25 3.22 21.90 9.92
CA ASP A 25 2.28 20.92 10.46
C ASP A 25 1.53 20.16 9.34
N MET A 26 1.04 20.90 8.34
CA MET A 26 0.35 20.32 7.20
C MET A 26 1.28 19.43 6.36
N LEU A 27 2.50 19.89 6.08
CA LEU A 27 3.50 19.10 5.34
C LEU A 27 3.92 17.85 6.10
N THR A 28 4.09 17.95 7.41
CA THR A 28 4.41 16.80 8.26
C THR A 28 3.31 15.75 8.22
N MET A 29 2.05 16.17 8.32
CA MET A 29 0.91 15.28 8.15
C MET A 29 0.89 14.62 6.77
N LEU A 30 1.09 15.37 5.68
CA LEU A 30 1.13 14.84 4.33
C LEU A 30 2.27 13.83 4.12
N ARG A 31 3.46 14.10 4.65
CA ARG A 31 4.60 13.17 4.62
C ARG A 31 4.30 11.87 5.37
N ALA A 32 3.70 11.97 6.56
CA ALA A 32 3.27 10.79 7.31
C ALA A 32 2.25 9.95 6.52
N LYS A 33 1.29 10.59 5.84
CA LYS A 33 0.34 9.88 4.96
C LYS A 33 1.02 9.23 3.76
N GLN A 34 1.97 9.88 3.13
CA GLN A 34 2.76 9.32 2.03
C GLN A 34 3.53 8.06 2.46
N THR A 35 4.18 8.12 3.62
CA THR A 35 4.91 6.97 4.20
C THR A 35 3.96 5.81 4.47
N TYR A 36 2.80 6.09 5.06
CA TYR A 36 1.80 5.06 5.31
C TYR A 36 1.26 4.42 4.03
N ILE A 37 0.94 5.22 3.00
CA ILE A 37 0.48 4.71 1.69
C ILE A 37 1.54 3.78 1.07
N THR A 38 2.81 4.14 1.20
CA THR A 38 3.92 3.31 0.70
C THR A 38 4.01 1.98 1.46
N ALA A 39 3.90 2.01 2.79
CA ALA A 39 3.86 0.81 3.62
C ALA A 39 2.64 -0.07 3.29
N HIS A 40 1.47 0.53 3.10
CA HIS A 40 0.25 -0.19 2.75
C HIS A 40 0.34 -0.86 1.36
N LYS A 41 0.93 -0.19 0.37
CA LYS A 41 1.23 -0.80 -0.94
C LYS A 41 2.13 -2.03 -0.81
N THR A 42 3.14 -1.97 0.05
CA THR A 42 4.03 -3.10 0.31
C THR A 42 3.28 -4.25 0.99
N LEU A 43 2.41 -3.94 1.94
CA LEU A 43 1.55 -4.91 2.62
C LEU A 43 0.62 -5.64 1.63
N LEU A 44 0.01 -4.91 0.70
CA LEU A 44 -0.84 -5.49 -0.36
C LEU A 44 -0.05 -6.41 -1.29
N LYS A 45 1.17 -6.04 -1.67
CA LYS A 45 2.06 -6.91 -2.45
C LYS A 45 2.41 -8.21 -1.71
N HIS A 46 2.66 -8.14 -0.41
CA HIS A 46 2.88 -9.33 0.40
C HIS A 46 1.65 -10.23 0.49
N ARG A 47 0.45 -9.63 0.58
CA ARG A 47 -0.82 -10.36 0.53
C ARG A 47 -0.97 -11.12 -0.79
N GLU A 48 -0.72 -10.44 -1.89
CA GLU A 48 -0.78 -11.02 -3.24
C GLU A 48 0.25 -12.15 -3.40
N ALA A 49 1.48 -11.95 -2.94
CA ALA A 49 2.52 -12.98 -2.99
C ALA A 49 2.15 -14.23 -2.18
N LYS A 50 1.52 -14.09 -1.01
CA LYS A 50 1.02 -15.24 -0.23
C LYS A 50 -0.12 -15.97 -0.93
N GLN A 51 -1.02 -15.23 -1.58
CA GLN A 51 -2.10 -15.81 -2.35
C GLN A 51 -1.58 -16.59 -3.56
N LEU A 52 -0.66 -16.02 -4.34
CA LEU A 52 -0.01 -16.68 -5.47
C LEU A 52 0.80 -17.92 -5.03
N GLY A 53 1.44 -17.84 -3.86
CA GLY A 53 2.14 -19.00 -3.28
C GLY A 53 1.18 -20.15 -2.95
N PHE A 54 0.02 -19.85 -2.38
CA PHE A 54 -1.03 -20.84 -2.12
C PHE A 54 -1.58 -21.43 -3.43
N GLU A 55 -1.90 -20.61 -4.43
CA GLU A 55 -2.39 -21.05 -5.73
C GLU A 55 -1.37 -21.94 -6.44
N GLY A 56 -0.09 -21.56 -6.45
CA GLY A 56 0.98 -22.36 -7.03
C GLY A 56 1.18 -23.71 -6.35
N LEU A 57 1.02 -23.80 -5.01
CA LEU A 57 1.04 -25.09 -4.30
C LEU A 57 -0.17 -25.94 -4.65
N THR A 58 -1.34 -25.35 -4.81
CA THR A 58 -2.57 -26.05 -5.21
C THR A 58 -2.46 -26.61 -6.61
N ASP A 59 -1.92 -25.84 -7.56
CA ASP A 59 -1.70 -26.29 -8.94
C ASP A 59 -0.66 -27.42 -8.96
N TYR A 60 0.40 -27.33 -8.17
CA TYR A 60 1.39 -28.40 -8.07
C TYR A 60 0.82 -29.68 -7.46
N LEU A 61 0.00 -29.58 -6.41
CA LEU A 61 -0.72 -30.73 -5.87
C LEU A 61 -1.62 -31.36 -6.94
N HIS A 62 -2.39 -30.57 -7.66
CA HIS A 62 -3.29 -31.07 -8.71
C HIS A 62 -2.52 -31.80 -9.82
N SER A 63 -1.39 -31.25 -10.27
CA SER A 63 -0.53 -31.89 -11.28
C SER A 63 0.08 -33.21 -10.80
N THR A 64 0.47 -33.27 -9.51
CA THR A 64 1.02 -34.49 -8.88
C THR A 64 -0.03 -35.58 -8.75
N VAL A 65 -1.26 -35.24 -8.36
CA VAL A 65 -2.42 -36.17 -8.32
C VAL A 65 -2.73 -36.69 -9.72
N THR A 66 -2.77 -35.81 -10.71
CA THR A 66 -3.04 -36.20 -12.11
C THR A 66 -1.97 -37.17 -12.65
N GLU A 67 -0.68 -36.95 -12.35
CA GLU A 67 0.38 -37.87 -12.75
C GLU A 67 0.27 -39.22 -12.04
N ARG A 68 -0.08 -39.23 -10.75
CA ARG A 68 -0.31 -40.46 -9.99
C ARG A 68 -1.48 -41.25 -10.57
N ASP A 69 -2.60 -40.60 -10.89
CA ASP A 69 -3.77 -41.24 -11.47
C ASP A 69 -3.50 -41.76 -12.87
N ARG A 70 -2.70 -41.07 -13.67
CA ARG A 70 -2.21 -41.55 -14.96
C ARG A 70 -1.42 -42.83 -14.80
N LEU A 71 -0.51 -42.92 -13.83
CA LEU A 71 0.29 -44.11 -13.58
C LEU A 71 -0.61 -45.28 -13.05
N ALA A 72 -1.65 -45.00 -12.26
CA ALA A 72 -2.61 -45.97 -11.81
C ALA A 72 -3.40 -46.59 -12.98
N ASN A 73 -3.87 -45.75 -13.91
CA ASN A 73 -4.66 -46.18 -15.07
C ASN A 73 -3.86 -46.99 -16.09
N LEU A 74 -2.53 -46.80 -16.17
CA LEU A 74 -1.66 -47.60 -17.04
C LEU A 74 -1.53 -49.07 -16.59
N GLY A 75 -1.86 -49.40 -15.35
CA GLY A 75 -1.85 -50.75 -14.80
C GLY A 75 -3.19 -51.50 -14.80
N THR A 76 -4.26 -50.87 -15.27
CA THR A 76 -5.55 -51.54 -15.41
C THR A 76 -5.67 -52.33 -16.72
N PRO A 77 -6.20 -53.60 -16.68
CA PRO A 77 -6.28 -54.42 -17.90
C PRO A 77 -7.24 -53.88 -19.00
N ASP A 78 -8.07 -52.88 -18.67
CA ASP A 78 -9.01 -52.24 -19.59
C ASP A 78 -8.42 -51.04 -20.35
N GLY A 79 -7.19 -50.68 -20.08
CA GLY A 79 -6.43 -49.69 -20.87
C GLY A 79 -5.91 -50.33 -22.14
N GLU A 80 -6.74 -50.42 -23.19
CA GLU A 80 -6.24 -50.79 -24.53
C GLU A 80 -5.06 -49.92 -24.91
N PRO A 81 -3.89 -50.50 -25.22
CA PRO A 81 -2.80 -49.71 -25.79
C PRO A 81 -3.22 -49.32 -27.22
N VAL A 82 -3.59 -48.08 -27.39
CA VAL A 82 -3.85 -47.49 -28.69
C VAL A 82 -2.56 -47.55 -29.52
N HIS A 83 -2.58 -48.51 -30.44
CA HIS A 83 -1.77 -48.60 -31.67
C HIS A 83 -0.33 -49.10 -31.63
N GLY A 84 -0.23 -50.25 -32.16
CA GLY A 84 0.91 -50.74 -32.89
C GLY A 84 0.60 -52.01 -33.65
N ASN A 85 -0.02 -51.91 -34.81
CA ASN A 85 -0.23 -52.98 -35.77
C ASN A 85 1.13 -53.55 -36.21
N VAL A 86 1.52 -54.69 -35.65
CA VAL A 86 2.62 -55.47 -36.24
C VAL A 86 2.23 -56.94 -36.30
N ARG A 87 1.79 -57.27 -37.48
CA ARG A 87 1.61 -58.61 -38.05
C ARG A 87 3.00 -59.21 -38.25
N GLY A 88 3.42 -60.15 -37.45
CA GLY A 88 4.70 -60.87 -37.61
C GLY A 88 4.76 -62.12 -36.72
N LYS A 89 4.08 -63.22 -37.14
CA LYS A 89 4.29 -64.52 -36.58
C LYS A 89 5.69 -65.03 -36.96
N GLY A 90 6.63 -65.10 -36.03
CA GLY A 90 7.93 -65.72 -36.19
C GLY A 90 8.60 -65.90 -34.85
N MET A 91 9.53 -66.83 -34.73
CA MET A 91 10.33 -67.24 -33.57
C MET A 91 10.91 -66.05 -32.74
N ARG A 92 10.96 -64.89 -33.32
CA ARG A 92 11.26 -63.58 -32.70
C ARG A 92 10.16 -63.14 -31.68
N GLY A 93 8.92 -63.57 -31.86
CA GLY A 93 7.84 -63.23 -30.92
C GLY A 93 7.97 -63.99 -29.57
N TYR A 94 8.51 -65.20 -29.59
CA TYR A 94 8.73 -65.96 -28.36
C TYR A 94 9.85 -65.42 -27.49
N MET A 95 10.95 -64.96 -28.10
CA MET A 95 12.00 -64.29 -27.33
C MET A 95 11.58 -62.95 -26.80
N ARG A 96 10.77 -62.21 -27.56
CA ARG A 96 10.22 -60.94 -27.10
C ARG A 96 9.27 -61.14 -25.91
N HIS A 97 8.43 -62.15 -25.94
CA HIS A 97 7.55 -62.48 -24.85
C HIS A 97 8.27 -62.93 -23.56
N MET A 98 9.44 -63.58 -23.69
CA MET A 98 10.29 -63.90 -22.54
C MET A 98 11.06 -62.71 -21.99
N VAL A 99 11.55 -61.86 -22.84
CA VAL A 99 12.23 -60.58 -22.47
C VAL A 99 11.21 -59.61 -21.89
N ASP A 100 10.04 -59.45 -22.52
CA ASP A 100 8.93 -58.62 -22.00
C ASP A 100 8.42 -59.08 -20.61
N ARG A 101 8.47 -60.40 -20.32
CA ARG A 101 8.04 -60.92 -19.02
C ARG A 101 9.05 -60.68 -17.90
N VAL A 102 10.34 -60.65 -18.21
CA VAL A 102 11.40 -60.33 -17.23
C VAL A 102 11.52 -58.82 -17.04
N TRP A 103 11.39 -58.07 -18.15
CA TRP A 103 11.43 -56.58 -18.08
C TRP A 103 10.11 -55.98 -17.61
N GLY A 104 8.99 -56.63 -17.89
CA GLY A 104 7.66 -56.16 -17.42
C GLY A 104 7.49 -56.22 -15.92
N VAL A 105 8.17 -57.16 -15.22
CA VAL A 105 8.15 -57.19 -13.75
C VAL A 105 8.95 -56.04 -13.15
N ASP A 106 10.08 -55.67 -13.76
CA ASP A 106 10.86 -54.52 -13.32
C ASP A 106 10.17 -53.18 -13.62
N GLU A 107 9.46 -53.07 -14.76
CA GLU A 107 8.70 -51.85 -15.10
C GLU A 107 7.48 -51.70 -14.19
N GLU A 108 6.78 -52.76 -13.86
CA GLU A 108 5.66 -52.72 -12.93
C GLU A 108 6.09 -52.39 -11.51
N GLN A 109 7.18 -52.95 -11.02
CA GLN A 109 7.74 -52.58 -9.73
C GLN A 109 8.19 -51.14 -9.70
N ALA A 110 8.86 -50.65 -10.75
CA ALA A 110 9.27 -49.26 -10.87
C ALA A 110 8.04 -48.30 -10.91
N ARG A 111 6.93 -48.74 -11.53
CA ARG A 111 5.67 -47.97 -11.53
C ARG A 111 5.06 -47.90 -10.13
N ILE A 112 5.03 -49.03 -9.41
CA ILE A 112 4.51 -49.09 -8.04
C ILE A 112 5.37 -48.21 -7.11
N ASP A 113 6.68 -48.31 -7.20
CA ASP A 113 7.61 -47.49 -6.40
C ASP A 113 7.44 -46.00 -6.69
N ARG A 114 7.18 -45.64 -7.96
CA ARG A 114 6.91 -44.25 -8.35
C ARG A 114 5.58 -43.76 -7.79
N MET A 115 4.52 -44.58 -7.83
CA MET A 115 3.23 -44.25 -7.24
C MET A 115 3.35 -44.02 -5.73
N GLN A 116 4.03 -44.91 -4.99
CA GLN A 116 4.24 -44.71 -3.55
C GLN A 116 4.96 -43.41 -3.21
N ARG A 117 5.96 -43.06 -4.02
CA ARG A 117 6.66 -41.76 -3.86
C ARG A 117 5.74 -40.59 -4.15
N LEU A 118 4.86 -40.69 -5.14
CA LEU A 118 3.89 -39.64 -5.45
C LEU A 118 2.81 -39.55 -4.35
N ASP A 119 2.35 -40.68 -3.79
CA ASP A 119 1.40 -40.69 -2.67
C ASP A 119 2.00 -39.95 -1.45
N GLY A 120 3.24 -40.28 -1.04
CA GLY A 120 3.92 -39.54 0.02
C GLY A 120 4.10 -38.05 -0.28
N ARG A 121 4.35 -37.70 -1.56
CA ARG A 121 4.47 -36.31 -1.97
C ARG A 121 3.13 -35.58 -1.97
N ILE A 122 2.03 -36.25 -2.30
CA ILE A 122 0.67 -35.74 -2.23
C ILE A 122 0.30 -35.40 -0.79
N ASP A 123 0.59 -36.28 0.16
CA ASP A 123 0.34 -36.04 1.59
C ASP A 123 1.10 -34.79 2.08
N GLU A 124 2.40 -34.71 1.78
CA GLU A 124 3.21 -33.52 2.11
C GLU A 124 2.63 -32.23 1.50
N LEU A 125 2.19 -32.30 0.24
CA LEU A 125 1.61 -31.15 -0.46
C LEU A 125 0.24 -30.75 0.08
N GLN A 126 -0.59 -31.71 0.50
CA GLN A 126 -1.88 -31.42 1.13
C GLN A 126 -1.69 -30.67 2.45
N ASP A 127 -0.72 -31.07 3.26
CA ASP A 127 -0.38 -30.37 4.49
C ASP A 127 0.16 -28.96 4.21
N ALA A 128 1.06 -28.83 3.21
CA ALA A 128 1.61 -27.55 2.81
C ALA A 128 0.54 -26.59 2.25
N VAL A 129 -0.40 -27.08 1.44
CA VAL A 129 -1.55 -26.33 0.91
C VAL A 129 -2.46 -25.87 2.05
N SER A 130 -2.79 -26.76 2.98
CA SER A 130 -3.62 -26.45 4.14
C SER A 130 -2.98 -25.36 5.01
N GLN A 131 -1.69 -25.48 5.31
CA GLN A 131 -0.94 -24.50 6.08
C GLN A 131 -0.83 -23.15 5.34
N SER A 132 -0.53 -23.17 4.04
CA SER A 132 -0.44 -21.97 3.22
C SER A 132 -1.79 -21.24 3.11
N HIS A 133 -2.89 -21.99 2.97
CA HIS A 133 -4.25 -21.45 2.99
C HIS A 133 -4.56 -20.74 4.31
N ALA A 134 -4.32 -21.41 5.44
CA ALA A 134 -4.54 -20.82 6.76
C ALA A 134 -3.72 -19.54 6.97
N GLN A 135 -2.44 -19.56 6.57
CA GLN A 135 -1.58 -18.36 6.64
C GLN A 135 -2.08 -17.23 5.75
N SER A 136 -2.48 -17.52 4.50
CA SER A 136 -3.01 -16.52 3.57
C SER A 136 -4.32 -15.92 4.12
N GLN A 137 -5.21 -16.73 4.65
CA GLN A 137 -6.47 -16.29 5.23
C GLN A 137 -6.26 -15.41 6.47
N ALA A 138 -5.40 -15.84 7.41
CA ALA A 138 -5.07 -15.05 8.59
C ALA A 138 -4.45 -13.69 8.20
N PHE A 139 -3.53 -13.69 7.22
CA PHE A 139 -2.92 -12.46 6.72
C PHE A 139 -3.94 -11.54 6.07
N ASN A 140 -4.87 -12.06 5.28
CA ASN A 140 -5.96 -11.30 4.67
C ASN A 140 -6.84 -10.60 5.73
N GLN A 141 -7.17 -11.31 6.82
CA GLN A 141 -7.95 -10.75 7.93
C GLN A 141 -7.19 -9.62 8.64
N HIS A 142 -5.89 -9.79 8.88
CA HIS A 142 -5.05 -8.73 9.46
C HIS A 142 -4.98 -7.50 8.54
N VAL A 143 -4.74 -7.67 7.25
CA VAL A 143 -4.70 -6.57 6.27
C VAL A 143 -6.03 -5.83 6.21
N ALA A 144 -7.16 -6.55 6.21
CA ALA A 144 -8.50 -5.95 6.20
C ALA A 144 -8.76 -5.13 7.46
N LYS A 145 -8.37 -5.64 8.63
CA LYS A 145 -8.50 -4.96 9.91
C LYS A 145 -7.65 -3.68 9.97
N GLU A 146 -6.38 -3.77 9.56
CA GLU A 146 -5.48 -2.62 9.50
C GLU A 146 -6.00 -1.54 8.54
N HIS A 147 -6.49 -1.95 7.37
CA HIS A 147 -7.09 -1.03 6.41
C HIS A 147 -8.32 -0.30 6.99
N TYR A 148 -9.20 -1.02 7.67
CA TYR A 148 -10.37 -0.43 8.32
C TYR A 148 -10.00 0.60 9.39
N ILE A 149 -9.06 0.26 10.28
CA ILE A 149 -8.57 1.16 11.33
C ILE A 149 -7.95 2.43 10.71
N TYR A 150 -7.15 2.25 9.66
CA TYR A 150 -6.56 3.36 8.93
C TYR A 150 -7.61 4.30 8.32
N GLU A 151 -8.61 3.74 7.64
CA GLU A 151 -9.67 4.57 7.02
C GLU A 151 -10.46 5.39 8.04
N LEU A 152 -10.73 4.82 9.21
CA LEU A 152 -11.38 5.55 10.32
C LEU A 152 -10.52 6.71 10.83
N GLY A 153 -9.22 6.47 11.03
CA GLY A 153 -8.28 7.50 11.49
C GLY A 153 -8.04 8.58 10.44
N ARG A 154 -7.84 8.17 9.20
CA ARG A 154 -7.49 9.06 8.08
C ARG A 154 -8.47 10.21 7.89
N ARG A 155 -9.77 9.92 7.89
CA ARG A 155 -10.81 10.96 7.69
C ARG A 155 -10.75 12.01 8.78
N ARG A 156 -10.66 11.58 10.04
CA ARG A 156 -10.60 12.49 11.19
C ARG A 156 -9.34 13.36 11.17
N GLU A 157 -8.18 12.75 10.93
CA GLU A 157 -6.91 13.48 10.89
C GLU A 157 -6.85 14.49 9.75
N VAL A 158 -7.30 14.12 8.54
CA VAL A 158 -7.34 15.05 7.39
C VAL A 158 -8.31 16.20 7.66
N GLN A 159 -9.50 15.95 8.21
CA GLN A 159 -10.44 16.99 8.57
C GLN A 159 -9.87 17.93 9.63
N GLN A 160 -9.23 17.38 10.66
CA GLN A 160 -8.61 18.18 11.71
C GLN A 160 -7.45 19.04 11.18
N SER A 161 -6.58 18.48 10.35
CA SER A 161 -5.46 19.22 9.75
C SER A 161 -5.93 20.32 8.78
N LEU A 162 -6.96 20.02 7.98
CA LEU A 162 -7.58 21.04 7.12
C LEU A 162 -8.23 22.16 7.92
N LYS A 163 -8.92 21.82 9.01
CA LYS A 163 -9.51 22.81 9.90
C LYS A 163 -8.44 23.72 10.50
N LEU A 164 -7.37 23.14 11.06
CA LEU A 164 -6.25 23.90 11.63
C LEU A 164 -5.58 24.81 10.57
N TYR A 165 -5.44 24.32 9.35
CA TYR A 165 -4.92 25.10 8.23
C TYR A 165 -5.81 26.29 7.88
N VAL A 166 -7.13 26.09 7.78
CA VAL A 166 -8.09 27.15 7.47
C VAL A 166 -8.19 28.15 8.62
N ASP A 167 -8.33 27.67 9.86
CA ASP A 167 -8.40 28.52 11.06
C ASP A 167 -7.13 29.39 11.15
N GLY A 168 -5.95 28.81 10.92
CA GLY A 168 -4.69 29.56 10.90
C GLY A 168 -4.63 30.64 9.82
N HIS A 169 -5.22 30.40 8.64
CA HIS A 169 -5.32 31.43 7.60
C HIS A 169 -6.27 32.57 8.02
N VAL A 170 -7.44 32.20 8.57
CA VAL A 170 -8.40 33.19 9.07
C VAL A 170 -7.75 34.06 10.12
N ASP A 171 -7.12 33.46 11.14
CA ASP A 171 -6.42 34.19 12.20
C ASP A 171 -5.32 35.13 11.66
N MET A 172 -4.54 34.67 10.68
CA MET A 172 -3.49 35.49 10.05
C MET A 172 -4.10 36.70 9.32
N TYR A 173 -5.15 36.49 8.54
CA TYR A 173 -5.79 37.60 7.81
C TYR A 173 -6.51 38.56 8.75
N GLU A 174 -7.22 38.09 9.79
CA GLU A 174 -7.85 38.96 10.79
C GLU A 174 -6.82 39.83 11.52
N GLN A 175 -5.69 39.25 11.93
CA GLN A 175 -4.62 40.01 12.54
C GLN A 175 -4.03 41.02 11.56
N GLY A 176 -3.80 40.65 10.29
CA GLY A 176 -3.32 41.54 9.25
C GLY A 176 -4.26 42.72 9.00
N VAL A 177 -5.58 42.49 8.94
CA VAL A 177 -6.59 43.53 8.78
C VAL A 177 -6.54 44.50 9.97
N ARG A 178 -6.52 43.99 11.22
CA ARG A 178 -6.43 44.84 12.43
C ARG A 178 -5.18 45.74 12.40
N MET A 179 -4.02 45.17 12.02
CA MET A 179 -2.77 45.93 11.90
C MET A 179 -2.87 47.05 10.86
N MET A 180 -3.53 46.81 9.72
CA MET A 180 -3.74 47.81 8.69
C MET A 180 -4.75 48.88 9.12
N ASP A 181 -5.84 48.50 9.78
CA ASP A 181 -6.80 49.46 10.33
C ASP A 181 -6.19 50.39 11.40
N ASP A 182 -5.34 49.85 12.27
CA ASP A 182 -4.59 50.62 13.25
C ASP A 182 -3.59 51.59 12.60
N LEU A 183 -2.93 51.17 11.50
CA LEU A 183 -2.07 52.04 10.72
C LEU A 183 -2.85 53.18 10.06
N ILE A 184 -4.04 52.88 9.46
CA ILE A 184 -4.89 53.89 8.83
C ILE A 184 -5.32 54.94 9.87
N ARG A 185 -5.85 54.50 11.03
CA ARG A 185 -6.24 55.39 12.12
C ARG A 185 -5.06 56.28 12.60
N ALA A 186 -3.87 55.68 12.71
CA ALA A 186 -2.69 56.44 13.14
C ALA A 186 -2.22 57.49 12.12
N LEU A 187 -2.44 57.19 10.83
CA LEU A 187 -2.13 58.15 9.75
C LEU A 187 -3.18 59.27 9.70
N GLU A 188 -4.45 58.97 9.85
CA GLU A 188 -5.53 59.95 9.91
C GLU A 188 -5.39 60.92 11.10
N SER A 189 -5.04 60.40 12.28
CA SER A 189 -4.83 61.22 13.48
C SER A 189 -3.55 62.07 13.37
N GLY A 190 -2.52 61.59 12.64
CA GLY A 190 -1.29 62.34 12.42
C GLY A 190 -1.38 63.44 11.32
N THR A 191 -2.44 63.41 10.51
CA THR A 191 -2.71 64.45 9.49
C THR A 191 -3.65 65.59 10.02
N ALA A 192 -4.24 65.39 11.23
CA ALA A 192 -5.18 66.36 11.79
C ALA A 192 -4.53 67.55 12.52
N ASP A 193 -3.17 67.66 12.61
CA ASP A 193 -2.49 68.70 13.37
C ASP A 193 -1.42 69.49 12.61
N PRO A 194 -1.73 70.23 11.51
CA PRO A 194 -0.89 71.36 11.12
C PRO A 194 -1.50 72.76 11.39
N GLU A 195 -2.76 72.90 11.87
CA GLU A 195 -3.37 74.23 11.96
C GLU A 195 -3.41 74.83 13.36
N GLU A 196 -3.08 74.11 14.43
CA GLU A 196 -3.12 74.64 15.79
C GLU A 196 -1.83 75.31 16.28
N LEU A 197 -0.75 75.30 15.47
CA LEU A 197 0.54 75.97 15.80
C LEU A 197 0.76 77.35 15.12
N ALA A 198 -0.25 77.84 14.38
CA ALA A 198 -0.09 79.15 13.66
C ALA A 198 -0.87 80.31 14.30
N GLY A 199 -1.41 80.12 15.53
CA GLY A 199 -2.30 81.11 16.08
C GLY A 199 -1.95 81.71 17.44
N ASN A 200 -0.68 82.00 17.76
CA ASN A 200 -0.41 82.82 18.95
C ASN A 200 0.94 83.61 18.86
N ASP A 201 1.04 84.45 17.84
CA ASP A 201 2.02 85.54 17.87
C ASP A 201 1.33 86.78 17.40
N THR A 202 0.53 87.43 18.24
CA THR A 202 0.19 88.80 18.07
C THR A 202 0.25 89.55 19.41
N THR A 203 1.33 90.25 19.54
CA THR A 203 1.38 91.65 19.97
C THR A 203 0.96 91.96 21.42
N THR A 204 1.91 92.52 22.12
CA THR A 204 1.67 93.86 22.61
C THR A 204 3.00 94.55 22.92
N THR A 205 3.43 95.38 21.99
CA THR A 205 4.30 96.52 22.27
C THR A 205 3.36 97.72 22.49
N SER A 206 3.44 98.34 23.62
CA SER A 206 3.03 99.76 23.79
C SER A 206 3.67 100.41 25.02
N VAL A 207 4.54 101.39 24.73
CA VAL A 207 4.91 102.62 25.44
C VAL A 207 5.62 102.46 26.79
#